data_aefc9ce8ed926415c243ffc615cbef68
#
_entry.id   aefc9ce8ed926415c243ffc615cbef68
#
_cell.length_a   1.000
_cell.length_b   1.000
_cell.length_c   1.000
_cell.angle_alpha   90.00
_cell.angle_beta   90.00
_cell.angle_gamma   90.00
#
_symmetry.space_group_name_H-M   'P 1'
#
loop_
_entity.id
_entity.type
_entity.pdbx_description
1 polymer ?
#
loop_
_entity_poly.entity_id
_entity_poly.type
_entity_poly.pdbx_seq_one_letter_code
_entity_poly.pdbx_strand_id
1 'polypeptide(L)'
;MSAMQWKTLSVDALRPAAYNPRKKLKPGDKEYEKIKNSIQEFGYVEPIIVNYDMTVIGGHQRLTVLKDLGYTEVQCVEVHIEDGNKVKALNVALNKITGSWNEQLLADLIVDLQSANFNTDFTGFEAPEIEQLFSKVHNKEIKEDSFDVEAELKKPTIAKLGDVWMLGRHRVICGDSTLPETYTTLMDGKRANLVLTDPPYNVDVEESAGKIKNDNMSADDFYKFLFAMFVNVEQNMEGDASIYVFHADTQGLYFRKAFMDAGFHLSGCCIWKKHKLVLGHSPYQWQHEPCLYGWKKGGRHQWYSDRKQTTIWEYDRPKASKDCTGQAFL
;
A
#
# COMPACT_ATOMS: atom_id res chain seq x y z
N MET A 1 -17.13 18.68 25.45
CA MET A 1 -16.53 19.55 24.41
C MET A 1 -16.00 20.78 25.13
N SER A 2 -14.70 21.03 25.05
CA SER A 2 -14.08 22.24 25.58
C SER A 2 -14.60 23.43 24.80
N ALA A 3 -14.97 24.53 25.50
CA ALA A 3 -15.52 25.73 24.89
C ALA A 3 -14.45 26.38 23.99
N MET A 4 -14.76 26.62 22.71
CA MET A 4 -13.95 27.43 21.84
C MET A 4 -13.87 28.85 22.41
N GLN A 5 -12.68 29.41 22.51
CA GLN A 5 -12.45 30.76 22.99
C GLN A 5 -11.83 31.63 21.89
N TRP A 6 -12.39 32.82 21.73
CA TRP A 6 -11.78 33.85 20.90
C TRP A 6 -10.70 34.57 21.71
N LYS A 7 -9.51 34.68 21.14
CA LYS A 7 -8.38 35.37 21.72
C LYS A 7 -7.61 36.18 20.69
N THR A 8 -7.17 37.36 21.10
CA THR A 8 -6.16 38.11 20.33
C THR A 8 -4.78 37.67 20.83
N LEU A 9 -3.96 37.15 19.93
CA LEU A 9 -2.65 36.60 20.26
C LEU A 9 -1.56 37.26 19.41
N SER A 10 -0.37 37.43 20.01
CA SER A 10 0.80 37.88 19.27
C SER A 10 1.17 36.84 18.20
N VAL A 11 1.46 37.30 16.96
CA VAL A 11 1.90 36.43 15.88
C VAL A 11 3.18 35.70 16.19
N ASP A 12 4.05 36.26 17.05
CA ASP A 12 5.33 35.65 17.46
C ASP A 12 5.15 34.56 18.51
N ALA A 13 4.03 34.56 19.24
CA ALA A 13 3.69 33.48 20.17
C ALA A 13 3.18 32.22 19.45
N LEU A 14 2.73 32.34 18.21
CA LEU A 14 2.12 31.26 17.46
C LEU A 14 3.19 30.33 16.86
N ARG A 15 3.05 29.03 17.11
CA ARG A 15 3.97 27.98 16.67
C ARG A 15 3.37 27.18 15.52
N PRO A 16 3.87 27.33 14.30
CA PRO A 16 3.43 26.47 13.19
C PRO A 16 3.70 25.00 13.52
N ALA A 17 2.72 24.13 13.29
CA ALA A 17 2.88 22.70 13.50
C ALA A 17 3.93 22.12 12.56
N ALA A 18 4.95 21.43 13.08
CA ALA A 18 6.03 20.85 12.29
C ALA A 18 5.52 19.75 11.32
N TYR A 19 4.46 19.07 11.72
CA TYR A 19 3.80 18.01 10.93
C TYR A 19 2.81 18.54 9.88
N ASN A 20 2.62 19.86 9.75
CA ASN A 20 1.67 20.43 8.79
C ASN A 20 2.06 20.07 7.35
N PRO A 21 1.22 19.29 6.62
CA PRO A 21 1.57 18.80 5.28
C PRO A 21 1.32 19.83 4.16
N ARG A 22 0.94 21.06 4.51
CA ARG A 22 0.73 22.13 3.52
C ARG A 22 2.06 22.66 2.98
N LYS A 23 2.11 22.93 1.70
CA LYS A 23 3.26 23.62 1.09
C LYS A 23 3.41 25.02 1.71
N LYS A 24 4.64 25.35 2.09
CA LYS A 24 4.97 26.71 2.52
C LYS A 24 4.88 27.64 1.33
N LEU A 25 4.09 28.70 1.47
CA LEU A 25 3.95 29.74 0.45
C LEU A 25 5.06 30.80 0.60
N LYS A 26 5.45 31.38 -0.54
CA LYS A 26 6.42 32.46 -0.63
C LYS A 26 5.79 33.64 -1.39
N PRO A 27 6.22 34.89 -1.14
CA PRO A 27 5.85 36.03 -1.98
C PRO A 27 6.10 35.70 -3.46
N GLY A 28 5.09 35.99 -4.31
CA GLY A 28 5.10 35.65 -5.73
C GLY A 28 4.38 34.34 -6.10
N ASP A 29 4.09 33.45 -5.15
CA ASP A 29 3.24 32.29 -5.40
C ASP A 29 1.80 32.73 -5.63
N LYS A 30 1.11 32.14 -6.60
CA LYS A 30 -0.30 32.50 -6.92
C LYS A 30 -1.24 32.44 -5.72
N GLU A 31 -1.08 31.43 -4.87
CA GLU A 31 -1.88 31.26 -3.66
C GLU A 31 -1.52 32.30 -2.59
N TYR A 32 -0.24 32.64 -2.44
CA TYR A 32 0.20 33.72 -1.57
C TYR A 32 -0.44 35.05 -1.94
N GLU A 33 -0.34 35.46 -3.21
CA GLU A 33 -0.88 36.73 -3.69
C GLU A 33 -2.42 36.78 -3.56
N LYS A 34 -3.12 35.67 -3.77
CA LYS A 34 -4.57 35.59 -3.52
C LYS A 34 -4.93 35.87 -2.06
N ILE A 35 -4.20 35.21 -1.11
CA ILE A 35 -4.44 35.42 0.33
C ILE A 35 -4.12 36.88 0.70
N LYS A 36 -2.98 37.39 0.22
CA LYS A 36 -2.55 38.76 0.47
C LYS A 36 -3.60 39.78 -0.01
N ASN A 37 -4.05 39.68 -1.27
CA ASN A 37 -5.05 40.57 -1.86
C ASN A 37 -6.38 40.47 -1.09
N SER A 38 -6.79 39.25 -0.68
CA SER A 38 -8.01 39.07 0.11
C SER A 38 -7.91 39.76 1.47
N ILE A 39 -6.76 39.65 2.14
CA ILE A 39 -6.55 40.31 3.46
C ILE A 39 -6.51 41.84 3.30
N GLN A 40 -5.89 42.34 2.23
CA GLN A 40 -5.81 43.77 1.98
C GLN A 40 -7.16 44.38 1.63
N GLU A 41 -8.01 43.66 0.86
CA GLU A 41 -9.32 44.17 0.40
C GLU A 41 -10.40 44.04 1.49
N PHE A 42 -10.47 42.89 2.12
CA PHE A 42 -11.57 42.53 3.05
C PHE A 42 -11.15 42.53 4.52
N GLY A 43 -9.88 42.74 4.82
CA GLY A 43 -9.33 42.55 6.15
C GLY A 43 -9.13 41.08 6.55
N TYR A 44 -8.70 40.87 7.78
CA TYR A 44 -8.51 39.55 8.38
C TYR A 44 -9.84 38.99 8.92
N VAL A 45 -10.59 38.29 8.09
CA VAL A 45 -11.96 37.82 8.40
C VAL A 45 -12.05 36.37 8.86
N GLU A 46 -11.05 35.52 8.52
CA GLU A 46 -11.06 34.10 8.86
C GLU A 46 -9.98 33.78 9.90
N PRO A 47 -10.34 33.41 11.17
CA PRO A 47 -9.40 33.31 12.27
C PRO A 47 -8.41 32.18 12.11
N ILE A 48 -7.24 32.31 12.75
CA ILE A 48 -6.29 31.23 12.93
C ILE A 48 -6.80 30.33 14.05
N ILE A 49 -6.73 29.02 13.87
CA ILE A 49 -7.11 28.03 14.87
C ILE A 49 -5.84 27.56 15.57
N VAL A 50 -5.79 27.68 16.89
CA VAL A 50 -4.65 27.32 17.72
C VAL A 50 -5.05 26.36 18.83
N ASN A 51 -4.14 25.51 19.27
CA ASN A 51 -4.33 24.74 20.47
C ASN A 51 -3.88 25.55 21.72
N TYR A 52 -4.25 25.12 22.91
CA TYR A 52 -3.91 25.79 24.18
C TYR A 52 -2.40 26.00 24.40
N ASP A 53 -1.55 25.21 23.75
CA ASP A 53 -0.10 25.29 23.75
C ASP A 53 0.49 26.24 22.67
N MET A 54 -0.35 27.05 22.04
CA MET A 54 -0.03 27.96 20.95
C MET A 54 0.36 27.28 19.63
N THR A 55 0.16 25.98 19.49
CA THR A 55 0.37 25.27 18.23
C THR A 55 -0.74 25.63 17.23
N VAL A 56 -0.37 26.10 16.07
CA VAL A 56 -1.31 26.43 14.99
C VAL A 56 -1.85 25.14 14.38
N ILE A 57 -3.17 24.96 14.39
CA ILE A 57 -3.87 23.82 13.80
C ILE A 57 -4.40 24.19 12.40
N GLY A 58 -4.95 25.39 12.24
CA GLY A 58 -5.47 25.88 10.97
C GLY A 58 -5.04 27.32 10.67
N GLY A 59 -4.86 27.65 9.38
CA GLY A 59 -4.48 29.01 8.95
C GLY A 59 -2.98 29.26 8.83
N HIS A 60 -2.14 28.25 8.70
CA HIS A 60 -0.68 28.39 8.57
C HIS A 60 -0.26 29.33 7.43
N GLN A 61 -0.88 29.22 6.26
CA GLN A 61 -0.58 30.06 5.12
C GLN A 61 -0.99 31.52 5.37
N ARG A 62 -2.14 31.73 5.99
CA ARG A 62 -2.59 33.07 6.42
C ARG A 62 -1.66 33.69 7.45
N LEU A 63 -1.21 32.92 8.44
CA LEU A 63 -0.24 33.39 9.41
C LEU A 63 1.05 33.89 8.75
N THR A 64 1.55 33.18 7.71
CA THR A 64 2.71 33.61 6.94
C THR A 64 2.46 34.96 6.30
N VAL A 65 1.36 35.10 5.58
CA VAL A 65 1.01 36.36 4.88
C VAL A 65 0.78 37.51 5.87
N LEU A 66 0.12 37.25 7.00
CA LEU A 66 -0.13 38.27 8.03
C LEU A 66 1.19 38.77 8.66
N LYS A 67 2.16 37.88 8.92
CA LYS A 67 3.50 38.27 9.38
C LYS A 67 4.21 39.17 8.35
N ASP A 68 4.17 38.80 7.09
CA ASP A 68 4.77 39.58 6.00
C ASP A 68 4.10 40.93 5.77
N LEU A 69 2.79 41.04 6.10
CA LEU A 69 2.05 42.30 6.09
C LEU A 69 2.27 43.15 7.34
N GLY A 70 3.04 42.69 8.30
CA GLY A 70 3.42 43.45 9.50
C GLY A 70 2.38 43.39 10.64
N TYR A 71 1.47 42.43 10.63
CA TYR A 71 0.57 42.24 11.76
C TYR A 71 1.36 41.75 12.98
N THR A 72 1.18 42.39 14.12
CA THR A 72 1.79 42.03 15.41
C THR A 72 0.89 41.14 16.24
N GLU A 73 -0.43 41.28 16.05
CA GLU A 73 -1.46 40.53 16.74
C GLU A 73 -2.52 40.06 15.76
N VAL A 74 -3.12 38.90 16.05
CA VAL A 74 -4.17 38.30 15.22
C VAL A 74 -5.24 37.67 16.11
N GLN A 75 -6.47 37.65 15.59
CA GLN A 75 -7.58 36.97 16.22
C GLN A 75 -7.48 35.47 16.00
N CYS A 76 -7.54 34.68 17.06
CA CYS A 76 -7.48 33.25 17.02
C CYS A 76 -8.70 32.62 17.68
N VAL A 77 -9.04 31.42 17.23
CA VAL A 77 -9.90 30.50 17.97
C VAL A 77 -9.03 29.49 18.67
N GLU A 78 -9.00 29.55 20.01
CA GLU A 78 -8.29 28.56 20.82
C GLU A 78 -9.17 27.36 21.07
N VAL A 79 -8.60 26.17 20.88
CA VAL A 79 -9.17 24.88 21.25
C VAL A 79 -8.30 24.23 22.30
N HIS A 80 -8.88 23.36 23.14
CA HIS A 80 -8.15 22.60 24.12
C HIS A 80 -8.22 21.11 23.76
N ILE A 81 -7.19 20.59 23.12
CA ILE A 81 -7.07 19.20 22.70
C ILE A 81 -5.76 18.64 23.24
N GLU A 82 -5.85 17.71 24.18
CA GLU A 82 -4.67 17.06 24.79
C GLU A 82 -4.12 15.92 23.92
N ASP A 83 -5.00 15.23 23.20
CA ASP A 83 -4.64 14.12 22.31
C ASP A 83 -3.98 14.65 21.04
N GLY A 84 -2.67 14.42 20.91
CA GLY A 84 -1.88 14.84 19.76
C GLY A 84 -2.36 14.27 18.42
N ASN A 85 -2.93 13.05 18.40
CA ASN A 85 -3.47 12.46 17.18
C ASN A 85 -4.75 13.16 16.72
N LYS A 86 -5.59 13.58 17.67
CA LYS A 86 -6.77 14.41 17.36
C LYS A 86 -6.36 15.78 16.82
N VAL A 87 -5.29 16.39 17.34
CA VAL A 87 -4.76 17.66 16.84
C VAL A 87 -4.26 17.49 15.40
N LYS A 88 -3.51 16.43 15.10
CA LYS A 88 -3.04 16.11 13.74
C LYS A 88 -4.21 15.88 12.78
N ALA A 89 -5.19 15.08 13.18
CA ALA A 89 -6.37 14.79 12.36
C ALA A 89 -7.19 16.06 12.06
N LEU A 90 -7.38 16.92 13.07
CA LEU A 90 -8.07 18.20 12.88
C LEU A 90 -7.29 19.13 11.92
N ASN A 91 -5.96 19.17 12.01
CA ASN A 91 -5.13 19.92 11.07
C ASN A 91 -5.38 19.46 9.61
N VAL A 92 -5.40 18.17 9.38
CA VAL A 92 -5.67 17.60 8.05
C VAL A 92 -7.09 17.93 7.61
N ALA A 93 -8.09 17.69 8.45
CA ALA A 93 -9.51 17.95 8.13
C ALA A 93 -9.78 19.40 7.76
N LEU A 94 -9.24 20.36 8.53
CA LEU A 94 -9.41 21.80 8.27
C LEU A 94 -8.75 22.25 6.95
N ASN A 95 -7.75 21.52 6.48
CA ASN A 95 -6.99 21.86 5.30
C ASN A 95 -7.39 21.04 4.06
N LYS A 96 -8.31 20.08 4.17
CA LYS A 96 -8.68 19.18 3.05
C LYS A 96 -9.29 19.95 1.86
N ILE A 97 -10.05 20.99 2.12
CA ILE A 97 -10.91 21.66 1.12
C ILE A 97 -10.13 22.63 0.22
N THR A 98 -8.96 23.13 0.64
CA THR A 98 -8.27 24.22 -0.08
C THR A 98 -6.76 24.07 -0.12
N GLY A 99 -6.16 24.22 -1.32
CA GLY A 99 -4.71 24.38 -1.57
C GLY A 99 -3.96 23.10 -1.87
N SER A 100 -2.65 23.22 -2.12
CA SER A 100 -1.77 22.12 -2.49
C SER A 100 -1.07 21.49 -1.29
N TRP A 101 -0.88 20.17 -1.34
CA TRP A 101 -0.23 19.38 -0.31
C TRP A 101 1.24 19.10 -0.62
N ASN A 102 2.04 18.94 0.43
CA ASN A 102 3.24 18.13 0.34
C ASN A 102 2.80 16.66 0.53
N GLU A 103 2.69 15.93 -0.57
CA GLU A 103 2.14 14.57 -0.60
C GLU A 103 2.92 13.61 0.31
N GLN A 104 4.25 13.76 0.41
CA GLN A 104 5.07 12.93 1.30
C GLN A 104 4.73 13.18 2.76
N LEU A 105 4.72 14.45 3.20
CA LEU A 105 4.38 14.78 4.59
C LEU A 105 2.95 14.40 4.96
N LEU A 106 2.02 14.49 4.01
CA LEU A 106 0.65 14.04 4.23
C LEU A 106 0.57 12.52 4.38
N ALA A 107 1.27 11.77 3.52
CA ALA A 107 1.33 10.31 3.61
C ALA A 107 1.94 9.86 4.94
N ASP A 108 3.08 10.44 5.34
CA ASP A 108 3.74 10.14 6.60
C ASP A 108 2.81 10.40 7.80
N LEU A 109 2.04 11.49 7.76
CA LEU A 109 1.09 11.84 8.81
C LEU A 109 -0.10 10.86 8.89
N ILE A 110 -0.61 10.40 7.75
CA ILE A 110 -1.66 9.38 7.69
C ILE A 110 -1.14 8.04 8.25
N VAL A 111 0.09 7.64 7.90
CA VAL A 111 0.75 6.44 8.46
C VAL A 111 0.90 6.54 9.97
N ASP A 112 1.33 7.68 10.48
CA ASP A 112 1.44 7.93 11.95
C ASP A 112 0.08 7.72 12.66
N LEU A 113 -1.00 8.28 12.08
CA LEU A 113 -2.34 8.14 12.63
C LEU A 113 -2.83 6.69 12.60
N GLN A 114 -2.61 5.98 11.50
CA GLN A 114 -2.96 4.55 11.37
C GLN A 114 -2.17 3.68 12.36
N SER A 115 -0.87 3.95 12.53
CA SER A 115 0.00 3.22 13.47
C SER A 115 -0.41 3.42 14.93
N ALA A 116 -1.02 4.57 15.22
CA ALA A 116 -1.60 4.88 16.54
C ALA A 116 -3.03 4.33 16.72
N ASN A 117 -3.54 3.49 15.79
CA ASN A 117 -4.93 3.01 15.75
C ASN A 117 -5.97 4.15 15.78
N PHE A 118 -5.63 5.31 15.26
CA PHE A 118 -6.54 6.44 15.17
C PHE A 118 -7.41 6.33 13.92
N ASN A 119 -8.72 6.55 14.06
CA ASN A 119 -9.62 6.49 12.91
C ASN A 119 -9.34 7.66 11.93
N THR A 120 -8.81 7.31 10.76
CA THR A 120 -8.44 8.27 9.72
C THR A 120 -9.64 8.95 9.03
N ASP A 121 -10.86 8.46 9.19
CA ASP A 121 -12.08 9.13 8.70
C ASP A 121 -12.22 10.54 9.27
N PHE A 122 -11.71 10.79 10.48
CA PHE A 122 -11.71 12.13 11.08
C PHE A 122 -10.79 13.14 10.38
N THR A 123 -9.91 12.70 9.50
CA THR A 123 -9.11 13.58 8.63
C THR A 123 -9.92 14.12 7.47
N GLY A 124 -11.08 13.53 7.20
CA GLY A 124 -11.93 13.81 6.05
C GLY A 124 -11.47 13.13 4.77
N PHE A 125 -10.33 12.42 4.75
CA PHE A 125 -9.91 11.62 3.59
C PHE A 125 -10.64 10.28 3.56
N GLU A 126 -11.14 9.91 2.38
CA GLU A 126 -11.72 8.60 2.14
C GLU A 126 -10.61 7.57 1.82
N ALA A 127 -10.87 6.28 2.08
CA ALA A 127 -9.91 5.22 1.82
C ALA A 127 -9.31 5.24 0.39
N PRO A 128 -10.09 5.45 -0.70
CA PRO A 128 -9.54 5.57 -2.04
C PRO A 128 -8.61 6.78 -2.23
N GLU A 129 -8.87 7.90 -1.55
CA GLU A 129 -8.02 9.09 -1.62
C GLU A 129 -6.68 8.85 -0.93
N ILE A 130 -6.69 8.13 0.21
CA ILE A 130 -5.49 7.72 0.94
C ILE A 130 -4.66 6.76 0.09
N GLU A 131 -5.29 5.78 -0.56
CA GLU A 131 -4.64 4.83 -1.45
C GLU A 131 -4.00 5.55 -2.65
N GLN A 132 -4.71 6.50 -3.26
CA GLN A 132 -4.18 7.31 -4.35
C GLN A 132 -3.00 8.19 -3.90
N LEU A 133 -3.05 8.73 -2.67
CA LEU A 133 -1.95 9.49 -2.08
C LEU A 133 -0.71 8.58 -1.92
N PHE A 134 -0.88 7.39 -1.35
CA PHE A 134 0.22 6.44 -1.20
C PHE A 134 0.79 5.99 -2.54
N SER A 135 -0.06 5.72 -3.52
CA SER A 135 0.37 5.40 -4.89
C SER A 135 1.23 6.51 -5.48
N LYS A 136 0.85 7.77 -5.32
CA LYS A 136 1.63 8.91 -5.83
C LYS A 136 2.98 9.08 -5.14
N VAL A 137 3.01 8.87 -3.82
CA VAL A 137 4.22 9.02 -3.01
C VAL A 137 5.19 7.86 -3.25
N HIS A 138 4.69 6.64 -3.40
CA HIS A 138 5.51 5.45 -3.66
C HIS A 138 5.86 5.29 -5.14
N ASN A 139 5.12 5.88 -6.07
CA ASN A 139 5.46 6.01 -7.48
C ASN A 139 6.51 7.13 -7.75
N LYS A 140 7.40 7.41 -6.80
CA LYS A 140 8.69 7.98 -7.19
C LYS A 140 9.24 7.06 -8.26
N GLU A 141 9.50 7.63 -9.45
CA GLU A 141 10.14 6.94 -10.57
C GLU A 141 11.05 5.84 -10.04
N ILE A 142 10.64 4.60 -10.25
CA ILE A 142 11.56 3.47 -10.14
C ILE A 142 12.62 3.87 -11.16
N LYS A 143 13.75 4.38 -10.68
CA LYS A 143 14.93 4.53 -11.53
C LYS A 143 15.15 3.12 -12.03
N GLU A 144 14.98 2.93 -13.33
CA GLU A 144 15.39 1.72 -13.99
C GLU A 144 16.80 1.45 -13.50
N ASP A 145 16.98 0.35 -12.76
CA ASP A 145 18.31 -0.08 -12.44
C ASP A 145 18.93 -0.53 -13.78
N SER A 146 20.21 -0.36 -13.91
CA SER A 146 20.97 -0.79 -15.09
C SER A 146 21.28 -2.29 -15.03
N PHE A 147 20.43 -3.10 -14.34
CA PHE A 147 20.63 -4.53 -14.16
C PHE A 147 20.32 -5.26 -15.48
N ASP A 148 21.33 -5.83 -16.08
CA ASP A 148 21.23 -6.59 -17.32
C ASP A 148 20.95 -8.07 -17.02
N VAL A 149 19.65 -8.42 -17.04
CA VAL A 149 19.16 -9.78 -16.76
C VAL A 149 19.79 -10.81 -17.71
N GLU A 150 19.96 -10.48 -19.01
CA GLU A 150 20.55 -11.41 -19.98
C GLU A 150 22.03 -11.68 -19.70
N ALA A 151 22.76 -10.67 -19.27
CA ALA A 151 24.15 -10.82 -18.86
C ALA A 151 24.27 -11.61 -17.56
N GLU A 152 23.36 -11.42 -16.61
CA GLU A 152 23.33 -12.17 -15.34
C GLU A 152 22.95 -13.63 -15.55
N LEU A 153 21.98 -13.94 -16.40
CA LEU A 153 21.58 -15.33 -16.72
C LEU A 153 22.71 -16.15 -17.36
N LYS A 154 23.70 -15.50 -17.99
CA LYS A 154 24.90 -16.16 -18.53
C LYS A 154 25.95 -16.49 -17.48
N LYS A 155 25.82 -15.93 -16.28
CA LYS A 155 26.75 -16.23 -15.18
C LYS A 155 26.41 -17.57 -14.53
N PRO A 156 27.40 -18.26 -13.95
CA PRO A 156 27.13 -19.46 -13.18
C PRO A 156 26.13 -19.20 -12.06
N THR A 157 25.13 -20.05 -11.91
CA THR A 157 24.16 -19.96 -10.80
C THR A 157 24.89 -20.09 -9.47
N ILE A 158 24.75 -19.11 -8.62
CA ILE A 158 25.36 -19.08 -7.27
C ILE A 158 24.48 -19.85 -6.27
N ALA A 159 23.14 -19.70 -6.40
CA ALA A 159 22.19 -20.34 -5.50
C ALA A 159 22.11 -21.84 -5.73
N LYS A 160 22.08 -22.61 -4.61
CA LYS A 160 21.92 -24.06 -4.60
C LYS A 160 20.64 -24.42 -3.86
N LEU A 161 20.09 -25.58 -4.19
CA LEU A 161 18.96 -26.14 -3.47
C LEU A 161 19.29 -26.27 -1.96
N GLY A 162 18.45 -25.69 -1.10
CA GLY A 162 18.63 -25.62 0.34
C GLY A 162 19.26 -24.32 0.84
N ASP A 163 19.81 -23.46 -0.03
CA ASP A 163 20.41 -22.20 0.38
C ASP A 163 19.34 -21.24 0.93
N VAL A 164 19.65 -20.63 2.09
CA VAL A 164 18.86 -19.58 2.72
C VAL A 164 19.62 -18.26 2.65
N TRP A 165 18.99 -17.27 2.04
CA TRP A 165 19.55 -15.93 1.88
C TRP A 165 18.85 -14.95 2.82
N MET A 166 19.64 -14.12 3.51
CA MET A 166 19.13 -13.05 4.38
C MET A 166 19.17 -11.72 3.64
N LEU A 167 17.99 -11.13 3.41
CA LEU A 167 17.83 -9.81 2.79
C LEU A 167 17.36 -8.81 3.85
N GLY A 168 18.31 -8.31 4.66
CA GLY A 168 17.98 -7.56 5.86
C GLY A 168 17.23 -8.44 6.85
N ARG A 169 15.97 -8.12 7.15
CA ARG A 169 15.10 -8.92 8.03
C ARG A 169 14.33 -10.04 7.30
N HIS A 170 14.40 -10.08 5.97
CA HIS A 170 13.67 -11.04 5.14
C HIS A 170 14.52 -12.28 4.86
N ARG A 171 13.86 -13.43 4.69
CA ARG A 171 14.50 -14.71 4.36
C ARG A 171 13.98 -15.19 3.02
N VAL A 172 14.87 -15.70 2.19
CA VAL A 172 14.54 -16.36 0.93
C VAL A 172 15.22 -17.71 0.92
N ILE A 173 14.52 -18.75 0.51
CA ILE A 173 15.06 -20.09 0.36
C ILE A 173 14.95 -20.56 -1.09
N CYS A 174 16.01 -21.16 -1.61
CA CYS A 174 15.95 -21.96 -2.82
C CYS A 174 15.55 -23.38 -2.44
N GLY A 175 14.25 -23.72 -2.53
CA GLY A 175 13.74 -24.99 -2.01
C GLY A 175 12.57 -25.54 -2.83
N ASP A 176 12.21 -26.79 -2.54
CA ASP A 176 11.03 -27.44 -3.08
C ASP A 176 9.84 -27.17 -2.17
N SER A 177 8.80 -26.50 -2.68
CA SER A 177 7.61 -26.14 -1.91
C SER A 177 6.70 -27.34 -1.57
N THR A 178 6.94 -28.51 -2.13
CA THR A 178 6.24 -29.74 -1.77
C THR A 178 6.82 -30.43 -0.53
N LEU A 179 8.00 -29.99 -0.07
CA LEU A 179 8.70 -30.59 1.06
C LEU A 179 8.49 -29.79 2.34
N PRO A 180 8.03 -30.41 3.45
CA PRO A 180 7.85 -29.76 4.75
C PRO A 180 9.12 -29.10 5.29
N GLU A 181 10.30 -29.71 5.02
CA GLU A 181 11.60 -29.22 5.50
C GLU A 181 11.94 -27.84 4.95
N THR A 182 11.50 -27.54 3.73
CA THR A 182 11.66 -26.21 3.12
C THR A 182 10.98 -25.15 3.97
N TYR A 183 9.76 -25.39 4.42
CA TYR A 183 9.02 -24.45 5.26
C TYR A 183 9.59 -24.35 6.67
N THR A 184 9.99 -25.46 7.27
CA THR A 184 10.65 -25.46 8.58
C THR A 184 11.90 -24.58 8.57
N THR A 185 12.71 -24.72 7.52
CA THR A 185 13.94 -23.94 7.33
C THR A 185 13.64 -22.46 7.06
N LEU A 186 12.67 -22.17 6.18
CA LEU A 186 12.30 -20.79 5.82
C LEU A 186 11.71 -20.04 7.00
N MET A 187 10.75 -20.65 7.69
CA MET A 187 9.94 -20.01 8.72
C MET A 187 10.67 -19.85 10.05
N ASP A 188 11.65 -20.68 10.33
CA ASP A 188 12.48 -20.58 11.54
C ASP A 188 11.66 -20.46 12.83
N GLY A 189 10.68 -21.34 13.00
CA GLY A 189 9.76 -21.36 14.14
C GLY A 189 8.64 -20.30 14.11
N LYS A 190 8.56 -19.48 13.08
CA LYS A 190 7.49 -18.48 12.90
C LYS A 190 6.35 -19.05 12.06
N ARG A 191 5.22 -18.33 12.04
CA ARG A 191 4.07 -18.61 11.18
C ARG A 191 3.74 -17.41 10.35
N ALA A 192 3.21 -17.64 9.15
CA ALA A 192 2.82 -16.57 8.23
C ALA A 192 1.46 -15.98 8.63
N ASN A 193 1.38 -14.65 8.71
CA ASN A 193 0.13 -13.92 8.91
C ASN A 193 -0.62 -13.67 7.59
N LEU A 194 0.10 -13.75 6.49
CA LEU A 194 -0.43 -13.63 5.12
C LEU A 194 0.40 -14.54 4.21
N VAL A 195 -0.28 -15.22 3.30
CA VAL A 195 0.36 -15.95 2.20
C VAL A 195 -0.09 -15.32 0.88
N LEU A 196 0.87 -14.97 0.05
CA LEU A 196 0.65 -14.56 -1.33
C LEU A 196 1.56 -15.44 -2.19
N THR A 197 0.98 -16.19 -3.13
CA THR A 197 1.75 -17.16 -3.92
C THR A 197 1.27 -17.21 -5.37
N ASP A 198 2.24 -17.49 -6.26
CA ASP A 198 2.08 -17.60 -7.70
C ASP A 198 2.80 -18.88 -8.17
N PRO A 199 2.22 -20.08 -7.90
CA PRO A 199 2.86 -21.35 -8.25
C PRO A 199 2.78 -21.62 -9.76
N PRO A 200 3.58 -22.55 -10.32
CA PRO A 200 3.49 -22.95 -11.72
C PRO A 200 2.04 -23.28 -12.12
N TYR A 201 1.62 -22.79 -13.30
CA TYR A 201 0.21 -22.90 -13.74
C TYR A 201 -0.11 -24.15 -14.56
N ASN A 202 0.90 -24.94 -14.93
CA ASN A 202 0.76 -26.13 -15.78
C ASN A 202 0.21 -25.79 -17.19
N VAL A 203 0.74 -24.76 -17.81
CA VAL A 203 0.34 -24.25 -19.13
C VAL A 203 1.44 -24.36 -20.18
N ASP A 204 2.56 -25.03 -19.85
CA ASP A 204 3.73 -25.32 -20.72
C ASP A 204 4.30 -24.06 -21.39
N VAL A 205 4.47 -23.00 -20.59
CA VAL A 205 5.06 -21.75 -21.07
C VAL A 205 6.56 -21.93 -21.27
N GLU A 206 7.04 -21.57 -22.45
CA GLU A 206 8.46 -21.46 -22.77
C GLU A 206 8.83 -19.99 -22.93
N GLU A 207 9.67 -19.47 -22.04
CA GLU A 207 10.18 -18.10 -22.09
C GLU A 207 11.63 -18.07 -22.60
N SER A 208 12.16 -16.86 -22.84
CA SER A 208 13.56 -16.67 -23.25
C SER A 208 14.58 -17.25 -22.25
N ALA A 209 14.18 -17.36 -20.97
CA ALA A 209 14.98 -17.96 -19.90
C ALA A 209 14.86 -19.50 -19.82
N GLY A 210 14.02 -20.13 -20.65
CA GLY A 210 13.76 -21.58 -20.66
C GLY A 210 12.37 -21.97 -20.17
N LYS A 211 12.15 -23.28 -20.01
CA LYS A 211 10.88 -23.82 -19.51
C LYS A 211 10.76 -23.69 -18.01
N ILE A 212 9.57 -23.29 -17.54
CA ILE A 212 9.25 -23.28 -16.10
C ILE A 212 9.22 -24.73 -15.60
N LYS A 213 9.94 -25.01 -14.50
CA LYS A 213 9.91 -26.32 -13.86
C LYS A 213 8.49 -26.61 -13.36
N ASN A 214 8.00 -27.83 -13.57
CA ASN A 214 6.68 -28.29 -13.15
C ASN A 214 5.49 -27.61 -13.87
N ASP A 215 5.70 -27.03 -15.04
CA ASP A 215 4.64 -26.37 -15.82
C ASP A 215 4.06 -27.24 -16.96
N ASN A 216 4.46 -28.52 -17.02
CA ASN A 216 3.96 -29.52 -17.98
C ASN A 216 3.80 -30.89 -17.29
N MET A 217 2.83 -30.98 -16.39
CA MET A 217 2.52 -32.20 -15.65
C MET A 217 1.22 -32.83 -16.15
N SER A 218 1.07 -34.15 -15.88
CA SER A 218 -0.26 -34.76 -15.98
C SER A 218 -1.23 -34.09 -15.00
N ALA A 219 -2.53 -34.16 -15.26
CA ALA A 219 -3.57 -33.59 -14.39
C ALA A 219 -3.49 -34.12 -12.94
N ASP A 220 -3.22 -35.43 -12.77
CA ASP A 220 -3.10 -36.08 -11.47
C ASP A 220 -1.83 -35.65 -10.73
N ASP A 221 -0.71 -35.52 -11.41
CA ASP A 221 0.55 -35.11 -10.80
C ASP A 221 0.52 -33.63 -10.46
N PHE A 222 -0.11 -32.81 -11.30
CA PHE A 222 -0.31 -31.40 -10.99
C PHE A 222 -1.20 -31.20 -9.76
N TYR A 223 -2.28 -31.96 -9.63
CA TYR A 223 -3.09 -31.93 -8.42
C TYR A 223 -2.30 -32.34 -7.19
N LYS A 224 -1.49 -33.41 -7.24
CA LYS A 224 -0.66 -33.84 -6.13
C LYS A 224 0.38 -32.80 -5.72
N PHE A 225 1.00 -32.15 -6.73
CA PHE A 225 1.93 -31.06 -6.51
C PHE A 225 1.27 -29.89 -5.75
N LEU A 226 0.14 -29.40 -6.23
CA LEU A 226 -0.61 -28.32 -5.60
C LEU A 226 -1.08 -28.70 -4.18
N PHE A 227 -1.60 -29.93 -4.03
CA PHE A 227 -2.08 -30.40 -2.73
C PHE A 227 -0.95 -30.46 -1.70
N ALA A 228 0.22 -31.02 -2.05
CA ALA A 228 1.38 -31.09 -1.16
C ALA A 228 1.87 -29.70 -0.75
N MET A 229 1.98 -28.77 -1.72
CA MET A 229 2.33 -27.37 -1.45
C MET A 229 1.31 -26.71 -0.51
N PHE A 230 0.01 -26.83 -0.78
CA PHE A 230 -1.02 -26.21 0.04
C PHE A 230 -1.10 -26.79 1.46
N VAL A 231 -0.87 -28.08 1.65
CA VAL A 231 -0.77 -28.69 2.99
C VAL A 231 0.38 -28.07 3.78
N ASN A 232 1.54 -27.92 3.16
CA ASN A 232 2.69 -27.28 3.81
C ASN A 232 2.41 -25.83 4.16
N VAL A 233 1.79 -25.09 3.26
CA VAL A 233 1.38 -23.69 3.51
C VAL A 233 0.41 -23.63 4.70
N GLU A 234 -0.63 -24.49 4.70
CA GLU A 234 -1.63 -24.52 5.77
C GLU A 234 -0.98 -24.74 7.14
N GLN A 235 -0.04 -25.67 7.24
CA GLN A 235 0.66 -25.98 8.49
C GLN A 235 1.54 -24.84 9.00
N ASN A 236 2.02 -23.96 8.11
CA ASN A 236 2.99 -22.92 8.43
C ASN A 236 2.39 -21.49 8.48
N MET A 237 1.07 -21.34 8.43
CA MET A 237 0.40 -20.04 8.62
C MET A 237 -0.40 -20.00 9.92
N GLU A 238 -0.66 -18.78 10.42
CA GLU A 238 -1.48 -18.56 11.62
C GLU A 238 -2.95 -18.96 11.38
N GLY A 239 -3.68 -19.18 12.47
CA GLY A 239 -5.08 -19.63 12.40
C GLY A 239 -6.05 -18.60 11.83
N ASP A 240 -5.67 -17.33 11.86
CA ASP A 240 -6.44 -16.19 11.35
C ASP A 240 -5.81 -15.53 10.11
N ALA A 241 -4.75 -16.15 9.56
CA ALA A 241 -4.07 -15.67 8.36
C ALA A 241 -4.92 -15.85 7.10
N SER A 242 -4.75 -14.94 6.14
CA SER A 242 -5.35 -15.02 4.81
C SER A 242 -4.35 -15.58 3.79
N ILE A 243 -4.89 -16.21 2.74
CA ILE A 243 -4.10 -16.71 1.61
C ILE A 243 -4.66 -16.22 0.28
N TYR A 244 -3.76 -15.78 -0.60
CA TYR A 244 -4.02 -15.38 -1.98
C TYR A 244 -3.18 -16.24 -2.93
N VAL A 245 -3.84 -16.81 -3.94
CA VAL A 245 -3.19 -17.74 -4.88
C VAL A 245 -3.53 -17.34 -6.31
N PHE A 246 -2.54 -16.82 -7.04
CA PHE A 246 -2.68 -16.61 -8.47
C PHE A 246 -2.69 -17.93 -9.24
N HIS A 247 -3.43 -18.00 -10.34
CA HIS A 247 -3.51 -19.20 -11.16
C HIS A 247 -3.99 -18.88 -12.58
N ALA A 248 -3.73 -19.77 -13.52
CA ALA A 248 -4.39 -19.71 -14.82
C ALA A 248 -5.84 -20.18 -14.69
N ASP A 249 -6.77 -19.48 -15.33
CA ASP A 249 -8.19 -19.83 -15.32
C ASP A 249 -8.45 -21.24 -15.88
N THR A 250 -7.70 -21.62 -16.91
CA THR A 250 -7.79 -22.97 -17.53
C THR A 250 -7.47 -24.11 -16.57
N GLN A 251 -6.67 -23.86 -15.54
CA GLN A 251 -6.31 -24.82 -14.48
C GLN A 251 -7.07 -24.61 -13.18
N GLY A 252 -8.00 -23.68 -13.16
CA GLY A 252 -8.73 -23.26 -11.96
C GLY A 252 -9.45 -24.39 -11.23
N LEU A 253 -9.85 -25.46 -11.90
CA LEU A 253 -10.44 -26.65 -11.30
C LEU A 253 -9.47 -27.34 -10.32
N TYR A 254 -8.23 -27.56 -10.75
CA TYR A 254 -7.21 -28.24 -9.94
C TYR A 254 -6.77 -27.37 -8.78
N PHE A 255 -6.59 -26.07 -9.00
CA PHE A 255 -6.27 -25.12 -7.94
C PHE A 255 -7.34 -25.09 -6.86
N ARG A 256 -8.62 -24.93 -7.22
CA ARG A 256 -9.73 -24.90 -6.25
C ARG A 256 -9.86 -26.22 -5.49
N LYS A 257 -9.74 -27.36 -6.20
CA LYS A 257 -9.84 -28.67 -5.58
C LYS A 257 -8.70 -28.88 -4.56
N ALA A 258 -7.45 -28.69 -4.97
CA ALA A 258 -6.30 -28.87 -4.09
C ALA A 258 -6.34 -27.92 -2.89
N PHE A 259 -6.75 -26.67 -3.10
CA PHE A 259 -6.92 -25.66 -2.05
C PHE A 259 -7.93 -26.10 -0.97
N MET A 260 -9.10 -26.54 -1.38
CA MET A 260 -10.14 -26.98 -0.45
C MET A 260 -9.78 -28.30 0.25
N ASP A 261 -9.17 -29.25 -0.47
CA ASP A 261 -8.76 -30.54 0.06
C ASP A 261 -7.60 -30.39 1.07
N ALA A 262 -6.74 -29.39 0.91
CA ALA A 262 -5.68 -29.07 1.86
C ALA A 262 -6.15 -28.39 3.15
N GLY A 263 -7.45 -28.14 3.30
CA GLY A 263 -8.02 -27.60 4.54
C GLY A 263 -8.29 -26.09 4.52
N PHE A 264 -8.29 -25.45 3.36
CA PHE A 264 -8.68 -24.05 3.23
C PHE A 264 -10.19 -23.88 2.99
N HIS A 265 -10.71 -22.78 3.50
CA HIS A 265 -12.02 -22.23 3.11
C HIS A 265 -11.81 -21.29 1.92
N LEU A 266 -12.39 -21.62 0.78
CA LEU A 266 -12.40 -20.76 -0.39
C LEU A 266 -13.51 -19.72 -0.22
N SER A 267 -13.12 -18.46 0.01
CA SER A 267 -14.06 -17.35 0.20
C SER A 267 -14.45 -16.69 -1.12
N GLY A 268 -13.51 -16.56 -2.04
CA GLY A 268 -13.77 -15.92 -3.31
C GLY A 268 -12.62 -16.08 -4.31
N CYS A 269 -12.84 -15.51 -5.50
CA CYS A 269 -11.82 -15.37 -6.52
C CYS A 269 -11.75 -13.91 -6.91
N CYS A 270 -10.63 -13.26 -6.62
CA CYS A 270 -10.35 -11.92 -7.10
C CYS A 270 -9.82 -11.98 -8.53
N ILE A 271 -10.04 -10.94 -9.28
CA ILE A 271 -9.64 -10.83 -10.69
C ILE A 271 -8.73 -9.63 -10.86
N TRP A 272 -7.47 -9.86 -11.12
CA TRP A 272 -6.58 -8.78 -11.55
C TRP A 272 -6.81 -8.45 -13.02
N LYS A 273 -7.50 -7.34 -13.27
CA LYS A 273 -7.74 -6.81 -14.60
C LYS A 273 -6.56 -5.96 -15.04
N LYS A 274 -5.88 -6.41 -16.09
CA LYS A 274 -4.73 -5.72 -16.69
C LYS A 274 -5.20 -4.60 -17.63
N HIS A 275 -4.42 -3.54 -17.76
CA HIS A 275 -4.75 -2.41 -18.66
C HIS A 275 -4.65 -2.78 -20.14
N LYS A 276 -3.86 -3.80 -20.51
CA LYS A 276 -3.71 -4.31 -21.89
C LYS A 276 -4.02 -5.79 -21.93
N LEU A 277 -4.65 -6.20 -23.04
CA LEU A 277 -4.84 -7.61 -23.35
C LEU A 277 -3.51 -8.28 -23.76
N VAL A 278 -3.47 -9.60 -23.66
CA VAL A 278 -2.39 -10.43 -24.19
C VAL A 278 -2.92 -11.10 -25.47
N LEU A 279 -2.30 -10.79 -26.59
CA LEU A 279 -2.65 -11.42 -27.87
C LEU A 279 -2.31 -12.92 -27.81
N GLY A 280 -3.29 -13.75 -28.16
CA GLY A 280 -3.15 -15.19 -28.23
C GLY A 280 -4.00 -15.75 -29.39
N HIS A 281 -4.00 -17.05 -29.56
CA HIS A 281 -4.75 -17.73 -30.62
C HIS A 281 -6.23 -17.96 -30.32
N SER A 282 -6.65 -17.62 -29.06
CA SER A 282 -8.05 -17.73 -28.62
C SER A 282 -8.91 -16.62 -29.24
N PRO A 283 -10.19 -16.88 -29.57
CA PRO A 283 -11.15 -15.83 -29.95
C PRO A 283 -11.26 -14.71 -28.92
N TYR A 284 -11.18 -15.03 -27.61
CA TYR A 284 -11.15 -14.05 -26.52
C TYR A 284 -9.70 -13.86 -26.07
N GLN A 285 -9.25 -12.60 -26.04
CA GLN A 285 -7.91 -12.26 -25.60
C GLN A 285 -7.87 -12.11 -24.08
N TRP A 286 -6.85 -12.69 -23.45
CA TRP A 286 -6.69 -12.64 -21.99
C TRP A 286 -6.35 -11.24 -21.53
N GLN A 287 -7.12 -10.71 -20.58
CA GLN A 287 -6.89 -9.40 -19.98
C GLN A 287 -6.91 -9.45 -18.45
N HIS A 288 -6.97 -10.62 -17.86
CA HIS A 288 -7.04 -10.78 -16.42
C HIS A 288 -6.26 -11.99 -15.93
N GLU A 289 -6.00 -12.00 -14.62
CA GLU A 289 -5.54 -13.17 -13.91
C GLU A 289 -6.41 -13.40 -12.67
N PRO A 290 -6.91 -14.60 -12.45
CA PRO A 290 -7.67 -14.94 -11.26
C PRO A 290 -6.74 -15.21 -10.08
N CYS A 291 -7.21 -14.84 -8.88
CA CYS A 291 -6.51 -15.04 -7.62
C CYS A 291 -7.49 -15.61 -6.58
N LEU A 292 -7.30 -16.84 -6.14
CA LEU A 292 -8.12 -17.41 -5.07
C LEU A 292 -7.83 -16.68 -3.76
N TYR A 293 -8.89 -16.40 -3.03
CA TYR A 293 -8.82 -15.81 -1.69
C TYR A 293 -9.51 -16.70 -0.68
N GLY A 294 -8.84 -16.93 0.45
CA GLY A 294 -9.38 -17.73 1.52
C GLY A 294 -8.53 -17.71 2.79
N TRP A 295 -8.84 -18.66 3.70
CA TRP A 295 -8.19 -18.85 4.98
C TRP A 295 -8.37 -20.30 5.47
N LYS A 296 -7.79 -20.68 6.61
CA LYS A 296 -7.95 -22.02 7.16
C LYS A 296 -9.41 -22.37 7.45
N LYS A 297 -9.83 -23.57 7.07
CA LYS A 297 -11.20 -24.06 7.35
C LYS A 297 -11.46 -24.07 8.85
N GLY A 298 -12.57 -23.44 9.26
CA GLY A 298 -12.93 -23.27 10.68
C GLY A 298 -12.22 -22.13 11.39
N GLY A 299 -11.24 -21.48 10.73
CA GLY A 299 -10.57 -20.28 11.21
C GLY A 299 -11.35 -19.01 10.97
N ARG A 300 -10.86 -17.91 11.53
CA ARG A 300 -11.26 -16.55 11.19
C ARG A 300 -10.15 -15.93 10.36
N HIS A 301 -10.49 -14.94 9.53
CA HIS A 301 -9.49 -14.15 8.82
C HIS A 301 -9.42 -12.76 9.42
N GLN A 302 -8.23 -12.18 9.44
CA GLN A 302 -8.03 -10.78 9.77
C GLN A 302 -8.26 -9.95 8.51
N TRP A 303 -9.15 -8.96 8.60
CA TRP A 303 -9.42 -8.02 7.52
C TRP A 303 -9.03 -6.63 7.97
N TYR A 304 -8.07 -6.02 7.28
CA TYR A 304 -7.48 -4.73 7.64
C TYR A 304 -8.04 -3.56 6.83
N SER A 305 -9.04 -3.80 5.99
CA SER A 305 -9.70 -2.80 5.16
C SER A 305 -11.19 -2.69 5.47
N ASP A 306 -11.89 -1.84 4.73
CA ASP A 306 -13.34 -1.67 4.83
C ASP A 306 -14.12 -2.76 4.04
N ARG A 307 -15.45 -2.63 3.98
CA ARG A 307 -16.33 -3.52 3.20
C ARG A 307 -16.60 -3.02 1.77
N LYS A 308 -15.89 -2.01 1.30
CA LYS A 308 -16.04 -1.45 -0.05
C LYS A 308 -15.11 -2.10 -1.07
N GLN A 309 -14.19 -2.96 -0.63
CA GLN A 309 -13.28 -3.68 -1.51
C GLN A 309 -14.06 -4.65 -2.39
N THR A 310 -13.70 -4.69 -3.67
CA THR A 310 -14.33 -5.55 -4.66
C THR A 310 -13.39 -6.67 -5.10
N THR A 311 -13.93 -7.69 -5.73
CA THR A 311 -13.15 -8.79 -6.30
C THR A 311 -12.48 -8.42 -7.62
N ILE A 312 -12.66 -7.21 -8.13
CA ILE A 312 -12.01 -6.73 -9.34
C ILE A 312 -10.90 -5.76 -8.95
N TRP A 313 -9.66 -6.10 -9.31
CA TRP A 313 -8.49 -5.29 -9.08
C TRP A 313 -8.00 -4.70 -10.40
N GLU A 314 -8.09 -3.39 -10.55
CA GLU A 314 -7.64 -2.68 -11.76
C GLU A 314 -6.28 -2.06 -11.50
N TYR A 315 -5.22 -2.82 -11.81
CA TYR A 315 -3.84 -2.36 -11.70
C TYR A 315 -3.13 -2.55 -13.04
N ASP A 316 -2.32 -1.55 -13.37
CA ASP A 316 -1.48 -1.63 -14.56
C ASP A 316 -0.44 -2.75 -14.40
N ARG A 317 -0.10 -3.38 -15.51
CA ARG A 317 1.09 -4.24 -15.56
C ARG A 317 2.32 -3.40 -15.23
N PRO A 318 3.33 -3.97 -14.56
CA PRO A 318 4.66 -3.37 -14.54
C PRO A 318 5.04 -2.99 -15.97
N LYS A 319 5.52 -1.78 -16.17
CA LYS A 319 6.09 -1.41 -17.48
C LYS A 319 7.23 -2.37 -17.69
N ALA A 320 7.16 -3.16 -18.78
CA ALA A 320 8.29 -3.98 -19.18
C ALA A 320 9.43 -3.00 -19.50
N SER A 321 10.37 -2.83 -18.58
CA SER A 321 11.74 -2.53 -18.98
C SER A 321 12.22 -3.76 -19.77
N LYS A 322 13.22 -3.61 -20.60
CA LYS A 322 13.86 -4.77 -21.27
C LYS A 322 14.30 -5.85 -20.27
N ASP A 323 14.27 -5.53 -18.99
CA ASP A 323 14.81 -6.26 -17.86
C ASP A 323 13.74 -6.90 -16.95
N CYS A 324 12.45 -6.61 -17.18
CA CYS A 324 11.33 -7.29 -16.51
C CYS A 324 10.63 -8.22 -17.49
N THR A 325 11.27 -9.29 -17.87
CA THR A 325 10.58 -10.47 -18.44
C THR A 325 9.82 -11.09 -17.28
N GLY A 326 8.52 -10.89 -17.31
CA GLY A 326 7.48 -11.28 -16.40
C GLY A 326 7.78 -12.35 -15.36
N GLN A 327 6.99 -12.36 -14.30
CA GLN A 327 6.97 -13.30 -13.18
C GLN A 327 8.26 -13.36 -12.36
N ALA A 328 8.18 -12.70 -11.17
CA ALA A 328 9.09 -13.02 -10.09
C ALA A 328 8.95 -14.54 -9.81
N PHE A 329 9.97 -15.28 -10.12
CA PHE A 329 10.07 -16.67 -9.70
C PHE A 329 10.19 -16.69 -8.17
N LEU A 330 9.13 -17.10 -7.52
CA LEU A 330 9.16 -17.53 -6.12
C LEU A 330 9.59 -18.98 -6.03
#